data_65cdec44c952a757a91aaa1510faab0f
#
_entry.id   65cdec44c952a757a91aaa1510faab0f
#
_cell.length_a   1.000
_cell.length_b   1.000
_cell.length_c   1.000
_cell.angle_alpha   90.00
_cell.angle_beta   90.00
_cell.angle_gamma   90.00
#
_symmetry.space_group_name_H-M   'P 1'
#
loop_
_entity.id
_entity.type
_entity.pdbx_description
1 polymer ?
#
loop_
_entity_poly.entity_id
_entity_poly.type
_entity_poly.pdbx_seq_one_letter_code
_entity_poly.pdbx_strand_id
1 'polypeptide(L)'
;MKKTSSPGFADHHSLQLWWLALAAALVPLLTIHITFAVSVLEGHVSLCIPYWDSCTSISRTGRHGTSYFIFKGTMLPAALLGILFWWLNSRWLRQLGIHTRGTAWIPWLGLIASVSLAAYTLALGHSGDGFNLIRRIGVVLYFSLTFICELLVSSGLRSHPQWNRTGTRLLQFCLATLSVGIVSVIIDGVAPEFHDTKDDAFEWVLALMINLHALWLALLWRRNRFRARLWAD
;
A
#
# COMPACT_ATOMS: atom_id res chain seq x y z
N MET A 1 24.67 -3.87 56.88
CA MET A 1 24.71 -4.10 55.42
C MET A 1 23.69 -3.19 54.74
N LYS A 2 24.15 -2.08 54.15
CA LYS A 2 23.31 -1.13 53.41
C LYS A 2 23.11 -1.71 51.99
N LYS A 3 21.85 -2.00 51.62
CA LYS A 3 21.46 -2.27 50.21
C LYS A 3 21.57 -0.97 49.42
N THR A 4 22.57 -0.88 48.59
CA THR A 4 22.66 0.16 47.54
C THR A 4 21.60 -0.14 46.50
N SER A 5 20.55 0.68 46.45
CA SER A 5 19.60 0.73 45.34
C SER A 5 20.33 1.24 44.12
N SER A 6 20.42 0.40 43.11
CA SER A 6 20.87 0.77 41.77
C SER A 6 19.96 1.86 41.21
N PRO A 7 20.52 2.93 40.56
CA PRO A 7 19.71 3.97 39.95
C PRO A 7 18.87 3.34 38.80
N GLY A 8 17.58 3.68 38.80
CA GLY A 8 16.63 3.24 37.80
C GLY A 8 17.11 3.60 36.41
N PHE A 9 17.13 2.59 35.53
CA PHE A 9 17.38 2.75 34.12
C PHE A 9 16.35 3.73 33.54
N ALA A 10 16.87 4.74 32.87
CA ALA A 10 16.13 5.77 32.19
C ALA A 10 15.02 5.18 31.30
N ASP A 11 13.83 5.81 31.35
CA ASP A 11 12.70 5.55 30.45
C ASP A 11 13.16 5.64 28.99
N HIS A 12 13.37 4.49 28.37
CA HIS A 12 13.64 4.42 26.94
C HIS A 12 12.38 4.84 26.20
N HIS A 13 12.40 6.00 25.57
CA HIS A 13 11.34 6.45 24.68
C HIS A 13 11.17 5.43 23.53
N SER A 14 10.18 4.57 23.65
CA SER A 14 9.85 3.58 22.63
C SER A 14 8.78 4.17 21.71
N LEU A 15 9.14 4.41 20.43
CA LEU A 15 8.19 4.82 19.42
C LEU A 15 7.33 3.63 18.96
N GLN A 16 6.02 3.82 19.02
CA GLN A 16 5.06 2.87 18.48
C GLN A 16 5.01 3.00 16.96
N LEU A 17 5.38 1.95 16.23
CA LEU A 17 5.51 1.98 14.75
C LEU A 17 4.20 1.78 14.01
N TRP A 18 3.12 1.36 14.70
CA TRP A 18 1.84 1.12 14.05
C TRP A 18 1.22 2.37 13.38
N TRP A 19 1.54 3.57 13.89
CA TRP A 19 1.09 4.82 13.29
C TRP A 19 1.68 5.04 11.88
N LEU A 20 2.93 4.62 11.67
CA LEU A 20 3.54 4.67 10.35
C LEU A 20 2.84 3.70 9.39
N ALA A 21 2.56 2.48 9.84
CA ALA A 21 1.81 1.52 9.02
C ALA A 21 0.38 1.99 8.73
N LEU A 22 -0.27 2.62 9.71
CA LEU A 22 -1.59 3.23 9.53
C LEU A 22 -1.54 4.36 8.49
N ALA A 23 -0.54 5.24 8.58
CA ALA A 23 -0.35 6.32 7.60
C ALA A 23 -0.05 5.76 6.20
N ALA A 24 0.79 4.72 6.08
CA ALA A 24 1.09 4.07 4.80
C ALA A 24 -0.16 3.46 4.14
N ALA A 25 -1.13 2.99 4.93
CA ALA A 25 -2.41 2.47 4.42
C ALA A 25 -3.43 3.59 4.12
N LEU A 26 -3.57 4.56 5.01
CA LEU A 26 -4.64 5.56 4.92
C LEU A 26 -4.31 6.73 3.99
N VAL A 27 -3.05 7.17 3.90
CA VAL A 27 -2.70 8.32 3.07
C VAL A 27 -3.05 8.07 1.60
N PRO A 28 -2.60 6.97 0.94
CA PRO A 28 -2.99 6.74 -0.45
C PRO A 28 -4.51 6.51 -0.58
N LEU A 29 -5.13 5.78 0.34
CA LEU A 29 -6.57 5.51 0.30
C LEU A 29 -7.39 6.81 0.38
N LEU A 30 -7.09 7.67 1.32
CA LEU A 30 -7.77 8.97 1.46
C LEU A 30 -7.48 9.90 0.28
N THR A 31 -6.25 9.89 -0.23
CA THR A 31 -5.87 10.70 -1.37
C THR A 31 -6.74 10.43 -2.59
N ILE A 32 -6.92 9.16 -2.97
CA ILE A 32 -7.73 8.82 -4.16
C ILE A 32 -9.19 9.26 -4.01
N HIS A 33 -9.77 9.18 -2.81
CA HIS A 33 -11.14 9.61 -2.57
C HIS A 33 -11.27 11.14 -2.51
N ILE A 34 -10.31 11.81 -1.87
CA ILE A 34 -10.31 13.28 -1.79
C ILE A 34 -10.11 13.88 -3.19
N THR A 35 -9.17 13.35 -3.98
CA THR A 35 -8.95 13.83 -5.35
C THR A 35 -10.15 13.55 -6.26
N PHE A 36 -10.84 12.42 -6.09
CA PHE A 36 -12.09 12.15 -6.76
C PHE A 36 -13.14 13.21 -6.40
N ALA A 37 -13.39 13.45 -5.10
CA ALA A 37 -14.37 14.42 -4.65
C ALA A 37 -14.06 15.84 -5.16
N VAL A 38 -12.78 16.28 -5.07
CA VAL A 38 -12.36 17.59 -5.57
C VAL A 38 -12.52 17.67 -7.09
N SER A 39 -12.13 16.62 -7.83
CA SER A 39 -12.27 16.58 -9.29
C SER A 39 -13.74 16.62 -9.75
N VAL A 40 -14.66 16.05 -8.98
CA VAL A 40 -16.12 16.17 -9.21
C VAL A 40 -16.58 17.59 -8.94
N LEU A 41 -16.18 18.20 -7.82
CA LEU A 41 -16.57 19.57 -7.46
C LEU A 41 -16.07 20.61 -8.47
N GLU A 42 -14.89 20.37 -9.05
CA GLU A 42 -14.30 21.23 -10.10
C GLU A 42 -14.84 20.91 -11.50
N GLY A 43 -15.72 19.93 -11.67
CA GLY A 43 -16.34 19.56 -12.93
C GLY A 43 -15.43 18.82 -13.92
N HIS A 44 -14.30 18.28 -13.46
CA HIS A 44 -13.38 17.50 -14.28
C HIS A 44 -13.79 16.04 -14.46
N VAL A 45 -14.60 15.51 -13.54
CA VAL A 45 -15.11 14.14 -13.51
C VAL A 45 -16.56 14.14 -13.10
N SER A 46 -17.37 13.24 -13.68
CA SER A 46 -18.79 13.08 -13.30
C SER A 46 -18.92 12.46 -11.92
N LEU A 47 -19.96 12.88 -11.18
CA LEU A 47 -20.32 12.24 -9.91
C LEU A 47 -20.87 10.83 -10.18
N CYS A 48 -20.28 9.83 -9.56
CA CYS A 48 -20.62 8.42 -9.72
C CYS A 48 -20.10 7.57 -8.56
N ILE A 49 -20.35 6.27 -8.59
CA ILE A 49 -19.72 5.29 -7.69
C ILE A 49 -18.57 4.61 -8.45
N PRO A 50 -17.31 5.06 -8.31
CA PRO A 50 -16.22 4.61 -9.18
C PRO A 50 -15.95 3.10 -9.10
N TYR A 51 -16.28 2.47 -7.98
CA TYR A 51 -16.17 1.02 -7.77
C TYR A 51 -17.16 0.18 -8.59
N TRP A 52 -18.19 0.80 -9.13
CA TRP A 52 -19.28 0.12 -9.84
C TRP A 52 -19.51 0.68 -11.24
N ASP A 53 -19.61 2.01 -11.32
CA ASP A 53 -19.97 2.71 -12.56
C ASP A 53 -18.81 2.79 -13.54
N SER A 54 -17.55 2.63 -13.07
CA SER A 54 -16.33 2.75 -13.90
C SER A 54 -16.23 4.07 -14.65
N CYS A 55 -16.62 5.15 -14.01
CA CYS A 55 -16.73 6.46 -14.66
C CYS A 55 -15.41 7.21 -14.77
N THR A 56 -14.41 6.81 -13.99
CA THR A 56 -13.09 7.47 -13.97
C THR A 56 -12.03 6.60 -13.32
N SER A 57 -10.82 6.62 -13.90
CA SER A 57 -9.64 6.02 -13.27
C SER A 57 -9.12 6.85 -12.11
N ILE A 58 -8.42 6.22 -11.18
CA ILE A 58 -7.70 6.92 -10.10
C ILE A 58 -6.75 7.97 -10.69
N SER A 59 -6.07 7.62 -11.77
CA SER A 59 -5.13 8.54 -12.44
C SER A 59 -5.82 9.78 -13.01
N ARG A 60 -7.06 9.67 -13.49
CA ARG A 60 -7.81 10.79 -14.06
C ARG A 60 -8.23 11.79 -13.00
N THR A 61 -8.57 11.34 -11.79
CA THR A 61 -8.98 12.21 -10.68
C THR A 61 -7.87 13.16 -10.20
N GLY A 62 -6.60 12.80 -10.39
CA GLY A 62 -5.45 13.60 -9.96
C GLY A 62 -4.76 14.41 -11.08
N ARG A 63 -5.39 14.61 -12.25
CA ARG A 63 -4.71 15.23 -13.41
C ARG A 63 -4.91 16.74 -13.54
N HIS A 64 -5.98 17.28 -13.00
CA HIS A 64 -6.41 18.66 -13.27
C HIS A 64 -6.70 19.42 -11.98
N GLY A 65 -6.69 20.74 -12.06
CA GLY A 65 -7.13 21.63 -11.00
C GLY A 65 -6.41 21.42 -9.67
N THR A 66 -7.13 21.64 -8.59
CA THR A 66 -6.63 21.50 -7.20
C THR A 66 -6.29 20.04 -6.88
N SER A 67 -7.04 19.07 -7.46
CA SER A 67 -6.81 17.65 -7.24
C SER A 67 -5.41 17.20 -7.70
N TYR A 68 -4.82 17.83 -8.71
CA TYR A 68 -3.46 17.58 -9.16
C TYR A 68 -2.42 17.85 -8.06
N PHE A 69 -2.55 18.99 -7.38
CA PHE A 69 -1.62 19.36 -6.30
C PHE A 69 -1.83 18.46 -5.07
N ILE A 70 -3.08 18.15 -4.71
CA ILE A 70 -3.40 17.24 -3.62
C ILE A 70 -2.79 15.87 -3.90
N PHE A 71 -3.02 15.32 -5.10
CA PHE A 71 -2.50 14.00 -5.47
C PHE A 71 -0.97 13.94 -5.35
N LYS A 72 -0.26 14.89 -5.96
CA LYS A 72 1.21 14.92 -5.90
C LYS A 72 1.73 15.17 -4.48
N GLY A 73 1.13 16.12 -3.77
CA GLY A 73 1.54 16.51 -2.43
C GLY A 73 1.34 15.42 -1.37
N THR A 74 0.44 14.46 -1.62
CA THR A 74 0.15 13.35 -0.69
C THR A 74 0.75 12.02 -1.15
N MET A 75 0.73 11.70 -2.46
CA MET A 75 1.26 10.43 -2.97
C MET A 75 2.80 10.37 -2.94
N LEU A 76 3.52 11.47 -3.09
CA LEU A 76 4.98 11.46 -2.94
C LEU A 76 5.40 11.14 -1.50
N PRO A 77 4.87 11.78 -0.45
CA PRO A 77 5.06 11.32 0.93
C PRO A 77 4.58 9.88 1.16
N ALA A 78 3.47 9.45 0.55
CA ALA A 78 3.01 8.07 0.66
C ALA A 78 4.01 7.06 0.09
N ALA A 79 4.71 7.41 -1.00
CA ALA A 79 5.78 6.56 -1.54
C ALA A 79 6.95 6.41 -0.54
N LEU A 80 7.33 7.49 0.15
CA LEU A 80 8.35 7.41 1.22
C LEU A 80 7.86 6.57 2.40
N LEU A 81 6.61 6.74 2.82
CA LEU A 81 5.99 5.89 3.84
C LEU A 81 5.97 4.43 3.42
N GLY A 82 5.74 4.13 2.14
CA GLY A 82 5.78 2.79 1.56
C GLY A 82 7.15 2.13 1.70
N ILE A 83 8.24 2.86 1.42
CA ILE A 83 9.62 2.35 1.62
C ILE A 83 9.82 1.93 3.08
N LEU A 84 9.48 2.82 4.02
CA LEU A 84 9.61 2.57 5.45
C LEU A 84 8.71 1.42 5.89
N PHE A 85 7.47 1.36 5.39
CA PHE A 85 6.50 0.32 5.71
C PHE A 85 7.01 -1.07 5.34
N TRP A 86 7.51 -1.27 4.11
CA TRP A 86 8.01 -2.57 3.66
C TRP A 86 9.32 -2.96 4.35
N TRP A 87 10.20 -2.00 4.58
CA TRP A 87 11.43 -2.24 5.35
C TRP A 87 11.13 -2.68 6.79
N LEU A 88 10.18 -2.01 7.45
CA LEU A 88 9.75 -2.33 8.80
C LEU A 88 8.97 -3.64 8.87
N ASN A 89 8.18 -4.00 7.85
CA ASN A 89 7.55 -5.33 7.76
C ASN A 89 8.59 -6.45 7.77
N SER A 90 9.67 -6.29 7.00
CA SER A 90 10.79 -7.25 7.02
C SER A 90 11.45 -7.34 8.41
N ARG A 91 11.60 -6.20 9.10
CA ARG A 91 12.15 -6.17 10.47
C ARG A 91 11.20 -6.83 11.47
N TRP A 92 9.90 -6.55 11.35
CA TRP A 92 8.88 -7.13 12.19
C TRP A 92 8.82 -8.65 12.06
N LEU A 93 8.81 -9.19 10.85
CA LEU A 93 8.86 -10.64 10.59
C LEU A 93 10.10 -11.28 11.20
N ARG A 94 11.26 -10.63 11.07
CA ARG A 94 12.50 -11.12 11.72
C ARG A 94 12.40 -11.15 13.24
N GLN A 95 11.78 -10.16 13.88
CA GLN A 95 11.55 -10.14 15.32
C GLN A 95 10.60 -11.27 15.77
N LEU A 96 9.68 -11.70 14.90
CA LEU A 96 8.83 -12.86 15.14
C LEU A 96 9.55 -14.21 14.91
N GLY A 97 10.83 -14.21 14.53
CA GLY A 97 11.58 -15.42 14.18
C GLY A 97 11.28 -15.97 12.78
N ILE A 98 10.63 -15.19 11.93
CA ILE A 98 10.27 -15.60 10.56
C ILE A 98 11.40 -15.20 9.61
N HIS A 99 12.22 -16.18 9.20
CA HIS A 99 13.35 -16.02 8.32
C HIS A 99 13.20 -16.96 7.11
N THR A 100 12.53 -16.49 6.06
CA THR A 100 12.44 -17.25 4.80
C THR A 100 13.18 -16.51 3.69
N ARG A 101 13.57 -17.23 2.61
CA ARG A 101 14.17 -16.60 1.43
C ARG A 101 13.23 -15.54 0.84
N GLY A 102 11.93 -15.81 0.83
CA GLY A 102 10.92 -14.86 0.33
C GLY A 102 10.86 -13.57 1.16
N THR A 103 10.85 -13.68 2.50
CA THR A 103 10.77 -12.49 3.37
C THR A 103 12.01 -11.58 3.29
N ALA A 104 13.15 -12.10 2.83
CA ALA A 104 14.36 -11.31 2.60
C ALA A 104 14.22 -10.33 1.42
N TRP A 105 13.35 -10.62 0.44
CA TRP A 105 13.11 -9.77 -0.71
C TRP A 105 12.13 -8.61 -0.46
N ILE A 106 11.33 -8.67 0.61
CA ILE A 106 10.30 -7.66 0.91
C ILE A 106 10.84 -6.22 0.88
N PRO A 107 11.99 -5.87 1.52
CA PRO A 107 12.48 -4.48 1.50
C PRO A 107 12.83 -4.00 0.09
N TRP A 108 13.40 -4.87 -0.74
CA TRP A 108 13.82 -4.52 -2.10
C TRP A 108 12.64 -4.39 -3.06
N LEU A 109 11.69 -5.32 -3.00
CA LEU A 109 10.47 -5.24 -3.79
C LEU A 109 9.63 -4.03 -3.37
N GLY A 110 9.52 -3.77 -2.07
CA GLY A 110 8.82 -2.61 -1.53
C GLY A 110 9.50 -1.29 -1.89
N LEU A 111 10.84 -1.25 -1.95
CA LEU A 111 11.58 -0.08 -2.45
C LEU A 111 11.25 0.18 -3.92
N ILE A 112 11.33 -0.84 -4.79
CA ILE A 112 11.04 -0.69 -6.21
C ILE A 112 9.57 -0.28 -6.42
N ALA A 113 8.63 -0.91 -5.70
CA ALA A 113 7.21 -0.53 -5.75
C ALA A 113 7.00 0.95 -5.40
N SER A 114 7.60 1.40 -4.31
CA SER A 114 7.44 2.77 -3.82
C SER A 114 8.11 3.79 -4.75
N VAL A 115 9.27 3.49 -5.30
CA VAL A 115 9.91 4.34 -6.33
C VAL A 115 9.06 4.39 -7.60
N SER A 116 8.43 3.27 -7.98
CA SER A 116 7.50 3.22 -9.12
C SER A 116 6.26 4.09 -8.89
N LEU A 117 5.72 4.11 -7.65
CA LEU A 117 4.64 5.03 -7.27
C LEU A 117 5.07 6.49 -7.37
N ALA A 118 6.28 6.81 -6.90
CA ALA A 118 6.81 8.18 -7.02
C ALA A 118 6.99 8.60 -8.48
N ALA A 119 7.57 7.74 -9.32
CA ALA A 119 7.73 8.00 -10.75
C ALA A 119 6.38 8.18 -11.46
N TYR A 120 5.41 7.31 -11.19
CA TYR A 120 4.04 7.43 -11.66
C TYR A 120 3.42 8.79 -11.26
N THR A 121 3.54 9.15 -9.98
CA THR A 121 3.00 10.40 -9.43
C THR A 121 3.63 11.63 -10.07
N LEU A 122 4.95 11.62 -10.28
CA LEU A 122 5.66 12.72 -10.94
C LEU A 122 5.23 12.87 -12.41
N ALA A 123 5.04 11.76 -13.13
CA ALA A 123 4.61 11.75 -14.51
C ALA A 123 3.12 12.12 -14.70
N LEU A 124 2.32 12.12 -13.64
CA LEU A 124 0.89 12.43 -13.71
C LEU A 124 0.67 13.90 -14.11
N GLY A 125 -0.29 14.15 -14.99
CA GLY A 125 -0.62 15.49 -15.49
C GLY A 125 0.31 16.02 -16.59
N HIS A 126 1.37 15.29 -16.96
CA HIS A 126 2.23 15.64 -18.10
C HIS A 126 1.78 14.91 -19.35
N SER A 127 1.91 15.56 -20.51
CA SER A 127 1.60 15.02 -21.83
C SER A 127 2.87 14.53 -22.54
N GLY A 128 2.71 13.59 -23.47
CA GLY A 128 3.78 13.01 -24.28
C GLY A 128 4.01 11.52 -23.98
N ASP A 129 4.58 10.81 -24.98
CA ASP A 129 4.70 9.34 -24.97
C ASP A 129 5.57 8.83 -23.83
N GLY A 130 6.66 9.54 -23.50
CA GLY A 130 7.53 9.20 -22.39
C GLY A 130 6.80 9.23 -21.04
N PHE A 131 6.01 10.26 -20.77
CA PHE A 131 5.23 10.36 -19.55
C PHE A 131 4.10 9.32 -19.50
N ASN A 132 3.47 9.01 -20.65
CA ASN A 132 2.48 7.94 -20.73
C ASN A 132 3.10 6.58 -20.39
N LEU A 133 4.30 6.29 -20.91
CA LEU A 133 5.02 5.06 -20.63
C LEU A 133 5.40 4.96 -19.14
N ILE A 134 5.96 6.03 -18.56
CA ILE A 134 6.32 6.06 -17.13
C ILE A 134 5.10 5.83 -16.26
N ARG A 135 3.94 6.43 -16.57
CA ARG A 135 2.70 6.21 -15.82
C ARG A 135 2.25 4.75 -15.90
N ARG A 136 2.24 4.16 -17.11
CA ARG A 136 1.82 2.78 -17.31
C ARG A 136 2.73 1.79 -16.59
N ILE A 137 4.06 1.91 -16.79
CA ILE A 137 5.03 1.06 -16.12
C ILE A 137 4.99 1.28 -14.59
N GLY A 138 4.94 2.53 -14.16
CA GLY A 138 4.95 2.88 -12.75
C GLY A 138 3.77 2.30 -11.98
N VAL A 139 2.55 2.41 -12.51
CA VAL A 139 1.37 1.86 -11.85
C VAL A 139 1.40 0.33 -11.83
N VAL A 140 1.78 -0.32 -12.94
CA VAL A 140 1.87 -1.79 -13.00
C VAL A 140 2.90 -2.32 -12.02
N LEU A 141 4.10 -1.73 -11.97
CA LEU A 141 5.13 -2.16 -11.02
C LEU A 141 4.72 -1.90 -9.57
N TYR A 142 4.11 -0.74 -9.29
CA TYR A 142 3.62 -0.43 -7.95
C TYR A 142 2.62 -1.48 -7.44
N PHE A 143 1.55 -1.74 -8.19
CA PHE A 143 0.52 -2.69 -7.80
C PHE A 143 1.06 -4.12 -7.70
N SER A 144 1.79 -4.58 -8.72
CA SER A 144 2.30 -5.95 -8.78
C SER A 144 3.31 -6.24 -7.67
N LEU A 145 4.28 -5.35 -7.45
CA LEU A 145 5.31 -5.57 -6.43
C LEU A 145 4.77 -5.40 -5.01
N THR A 146 3.83 -4.47 -4.80
CA THR A 146 3.10 -4.33 -3.54
C THR A 146 2.34 -5.61 -3.22
N PHE A 147 1.59 -6.15 -4.19
CA PHE A 147 0.88 -7.40 -4.04
C PHE A 147 1.81 -8.59 -3.72
N ILE A 148 2.97 -8.67 -4.39
CA ILE A 148 3.98 -9.70 -4.08
C ILE A 148 4.49 -9.54 -2.65
N CYS A 149 4.75 -8.32 -2.17
CA CYS A 149 5.14 -8.09 -0.78
C CYS A 149 4.05 -8.56 0.20
N GLU A 150 2.77 -8.30 -0.10
CA GLU A 150 1.63 -8.77 0.70
C GLU A 150 1.56 -10.29 0.77
N LEU A 151 1.75 -10.97 -0.36
CA LEU A 151 1.84 -12.44 -0.41
C LEU A 151 2.99 -12.98 0.43
N LEU A 152 4.17 -12.36 0.34
CA LEU A 152 5.35 -12.80 1.08
C LEU A 152 5.18 -12.61 2.59
N VAL A 153 4.60 -11.49 3.03
CA VAL A 153 4.27 -11.25 4.45
C VAL A 153 3.24 -12.27 4.94
N SER A 154 2.16 -12.45 4.19
CA SER A 154 1.07 -13.37 4.53
C SER A 154 1.54 -14.82 4.60
N SER A 155 2.35 -15.26 3.63
CA SER A 155 2.96 -16.60 3.60
C SER A 155 3.96 -16.79 4.75
N GLY A 156 4.79 -15.79 5.04
CA GLY A 156 5.71 -15.81 6.18
C GLY A 156 4.97 -15.95 7.50
N LEU A 157 3.92 -15.18 7.74
CA LEU A 157 3.09 -15.32 8.95
C LEU A 157 2.41 -16.69 9.03
N ARG A 158 1.93 -17.22 7.91
CA ARG A 158 1.31 -18.56 7.87
C ARG A 158 2.28 -19.68 8.27
N SER A 159 3.55 -19.55 7.92
CA SER A 159 4.55 -20.59 8.28
C SER A 159 4.90 -20.63 9.77
N HIS A 160 4.54 -19.60 10.55
CA HIS A 160 4.86 -19.52 11.96
C HIS A 160 3.70 -20.06 12.82
N PRO A 161 3.93 -20.99 13.80
CA PRO A 161 2.86 -21.67 14.55
C PRO A 161 1.87 -20.71 15.22
N GLN A 162 2.35 -19.66 15.89
CA GLN A 162 1.51 -18.68 16.59
C GLN A 162 0.72 -17.77 15.64
N TRP A 163 1.19 -17.58 14.39
CA TRP A 163 0.63 -16.65 13.41
C TRP A 163 -0.07 -17.36 12.25
N ASN A 164 -0.09 -18.70 12.25
CA ASN A 164 -0.63 -19.51 11.15
C ASN A 164 -2.07 -19.10 10.78
N ARG A 165 -2.97 -18.98 11.74
CA ARG A 165 -4.37 -18.59 11.48
C ARG A 165 -4.47 -17.20 10.88
N THR A 166 -3.70 -16.24 11.37
CA THR A 166 -3.69 -14.87 10.86
C THR A 166 -3.08 -14.82 9.47
N GLY A 167 -1.94 -15.47 9.26
CA GLY A 167 -1.29 -15.57 7.96
C GLY A 167 -2.18 -16.25 6.91
N THR A 168 -2.93 -17.30 7.29
CA THR A 168 -3.88 -17.96 6.39
C THR A 168 -5.00 -17.02 5.96
N ARG A 169 -5.57 -16.23 6.89
CA ARG A 169 -6.62 -15.25 6.54
C ARG A 169 -6.10 -14.13 5.62
N LEU A 170 -4.89 -13.63 5.89
CA LEU A 170 -4.24 -12.64 5.01
C LEU A 170 -3.97 -13.22 3.62
N LEU A 171 -3.51 -14.48 3.55
CA LEU A 171 -3.28 -15.16 2.29
C LEU A 171 -4.60 -15.38 1.51
N GLN A 172 -5.68 -15.74 2.20
CA GLN A 172 -7.01 -15.82 1.58
C GLN A 172 -7.47 -14.48 1.03
N PHE A 173 -7.17 -13.38 1.74
CA PHE A 173 -7.45 -12.04 1.26
C PHE A 173 -6.60 -11.69 0.02
N CYS A 174 -5.30 -12.02 0.00
CA CYS A 174 -4.47 -11.90 -1.19
C CYS A 174 -5.02 -12.74 -2.37
N LEU A 175 -5.49 -13.97 -2.11
CA LEU A 175 -6.08 -14.79 -3.17
C LEU A 175 -7.38 -14.18 -3.72
N ALA A 176 -8.20 -13.56 -2.87
CA ALA A 176 -9.36 -12.80 -3.33
C ALA A 176 -8.95 -11.60 -4.19
N THR A 177 -7.92 -10.84 -3.79
CA THR A 177 -7.36 -9.75 -4.60
C THR A 177 -6.87 -10.24 -5.96
N LEU A 178 -6.13 -11.36 -5.98
CA LEU A 178 -5.66 -11.99 -7.22
C LEU A 178 -6.82 -12.43 -8.11
N SER A 179 -7.88 -13.00 -7.52
CA SER A 179 -9.06 -13.43 -8.27
C SER A 179 -9.74 -12.26 -8.98
N VAL A 180 -9.83 -11.10 -8.33
CA VAL A 180 -10.35 -9.86 -8.96
C VAL A 180 -9.49 -9.48 -10.17
N GLY A 181 -8.15 -9.48 -10.02
CA GLY A 181 -7.24 -9.19 -11.13
C GLY A 181 -7.35 -10.20 -12.28
N ILE A 182 -7.43 -11.50 -11.97
CA ILE A 182 -7.60 -12.56 -12.98
C ILE A 182 -8.93 -12.42 -13.72
N VAL A 183 -10.03 -12.14 -12.99
CA VAL A 183 -11.35 -11.91 -13.59
C VAL A 183 -11.30 -10.74 -14.57
N SER A 184 -10.63 -9.61 -14.19
CA SER A 184 -10.44 -8.48 -15.09
C SER A 184 -9.74 -8.88 -16.39
N VAL A 185 -8.62 -9.61 -16.30
CA VAL A 185 -7.85 -10.07 -17.47
C VAL A 185 -8.65 -11.05 -18.33
N ILE A 186 -9.42 -11.95 -17.72
CA ILE A 186 -10.29 -12.89 -18.47
C ILE A 186 -11.38 -12.12 -19.21
N ILE A 187 -12.01 -11.14 -18.57
CA ILE A 187 -13.06 -10.32 -19.21
C ILE A 187 -12.46 -9.51 -20.36
N ASP A 188 -11.28 -8.94 -20.20
CA ASP A 188 -10.55 -8.25 -21.29
C ASP A 188 -10.33 -9.17 -22.50
N GLY A 189 -9.90 -10.41 -22.26
CA GLY A 189 -9.65 -11.38 -23.33
C GLY A 189 -10.90 -11.94 -24.02
N VAL A 190 -12.04 -12.03 -23.31
CA VAL A 190 -13.27 -12.67 -23.81
C VAL A 190 -14.30 -11.64 -24.31
N ALA A 191 -14.37 -10.50 -23.65
CA ALA A 191 -15.35 -9.44 -23.92
C ALA A 191 -14.71 -8.05 -23.75
N PRO A 192 -13.76 -7.65 -24.61
CA PRO A 192 -12.99 -6.42 -24.47
C PRO A 192 -13.88 -5.16 -24.42
N GLU A 193 -14.93 -5.10 -25.23
CA GLU A 193 -15.88 -3.97 -25.20
C GLU A 193 -16.57 -3.81 -23.85
N PHE A 194 -16.90 -4.92 -23.19
CA PHE A 194 -17.46 -4.89 -21.84
C PHE A 194 -16.38 -4.53 -20.82
N HIS A 195 -15.16 -5.04 -20.96
CA HIS A 195 -14.03 -4.68 -20.07
C HIS A 195 -13.75 -3.18 -20.11
N ASP A 196 -13.72 -2.55 -21.29
CA ASP A 196 -13.51 -1.11 -21.45
C ASP A 196 -14.56 -0.26 -20.70
N THR A 197 -15.73 -0.83 -20.43
CA THR A 197 -16.74 -0.15 -19.59
C THR A 197 -16.53 -0.34 -18.09
N LYS A 198 -15.62 -1.27 -17.67
CA LYS A 198 -15.44 -1.68 -16.27
C LYS A 198 -14.00 -1.63 -15.77
N ASP A 199 -13.02 -1.31 -16.62
CA ASP A 199 -11.59 -1.29 -16.29
C ASP A 199 -11.26 -0.35 -15.13
N ASP A 200 -11.81 0.86 -15.13
CA ASP A 200 -11.64 1.84 -14.06
C ASP A 200 -12.18 1.27 -12.70
N ALA A 201 -13.31 0.54 -12.70
CA ALA A 201 -13.85 -0.05 -11.47
C ALA A 201 -12.92 -1.14 -10.88
N PHE A 202 -12.29 -1.96 -11.74
CA PHE A 202 -11.28 -2.92 -11.29
C PHE A 202 -10.07 -2.22 -10.67
N GLU A 203 -9.60 -1.11 -11.24
CA GLU A 203 -8.51 -0.31 -10.67
C GLU A 203 -8.86 0.15 -9.23
N TRP A 204 -10.06 0.71 -9.02
CA TRP A 204 -10.53 1.16 -7.71
C TRP A 204 -10.65 0.02 -6.70
N VAL A 205 -11.20 -1.12 -7.10
CA VAL A 205 -11.35 -2.29 -6.21
C VAL A 205 -9.98 -2.84 -5.81
N LEU A 206 -9.04 -3.00 -6.76
CA LEU A 206 -7.69 -3.48 -6.46
C LEU A 206 -6.93 -2.51 -5.56
N ALA A 207 -7.04 -1.20 -5.80
CA ALA A 207 -6.44 -0.19 -4.93
C ALA A 207 -7.01 -0.25 -3.50
N LEU A 208 -8.33 -0.42 -3.35
CA LEU A 208 -8.96 -0.59 -2.05
C LEU A 208 -8.42 -1.83 -1.33
N MET A 209 -8.38 -2.98 -2.02
CA MET A 209 -7.94 -4.24 -1.41
C MET A 209 -6.49 -4.17 -0.92
N ILE A 210 -5.58 -3.61 -1.71
CA ILE A 210 -4.17 -3.42 -1.31
C ILE A 210 -4.08 -2.52 -0.06
N ASN A 211 -4.81 -1.42 -0.01
CA ASN A 211 -4.79 -0.53 1.16
C ASN A 211 -5.44 -1.18 2.40
N LEU A 212 -6.48 -2.01 2.24
CA LEU A 212 -7.09 -2.78 3.32
C LEU A 212 -6.13 -3.84 3.89
N HIS A 213 -5.33 -4.50 3.04
CA HIS A 213 -4.30 -5.42 3.52
C HIS A 213 -3.23 -4.67 4.35
N ALA A 214 -2.75 -3.52 3.88
CA ALA A 214 -1.81 -2.67 4.63
C ALA A 214 -2.41 -2.19 5.97
N LEU A 215 -3.69 -1.81 5.98
CA LEU A 215 -4.41 -1.45 7.20
C LEU A 215 -4.49 -2.63 8.17
N TRP A 216 -4.74 -3.83 7.68
CA TRP A 216 -4.73 -5.04 8.53
C TRP A 216 -3.37 -5.26 9.17
N LEU A 217 -2.27 -5.10 8.43
CA LEU A 217 -0.91 -5.16 8.99
C LEU A 217 -0.68 -4.07 10.06
N ALA A 218 -1.16 -2.86 9.86
CA ALA A 218 -1.08 -1.79 10.87
C ALA A 218 -1.77 -2.18 12.18
N LEU A 219 -2.95 -2.81 12.09
CA LEU A 219 -3.68 -3.32 13.26
C LEU A 219 -2.92 -4.46 13.95
N LEU A 220 -2.25 -5.34 13.20
CA LEU A 220 -1.40 -6.39 13.77
C LEU A 220 -0.19 -5.80 14.48
N TRP A 221 0.47 -4.78 13.93
CA TRP A 221 1.57 -4.08 14.59
C TRP A 221 1.12 -3.42 15.89
N ARG A 222 -0.07 -2.79 15.89
CA ARG A 222 -0.68 -2.22 17.09
C ARG A 222 -0.91 -3.29 18.16
N ARG A 223 -1.53 -4.40 17.78
CA ARG A 223 -1.84 -5.53 18.68
C ARG A 223 -0.57 -6.14 19.29
N ASN A 224 0.50 -6.24 18.48
CA ASN A 224 1.79 -6.78 18.91
C ASN A 224 2.69 -5.76 19.59
N ARG A 225 2.24 -4.53 19.76
CA ARG A 225 3.06 -3.45 20.34
C ARG A 225 4.43 -3.35 19.65
N PHE A 226 4.47 -3.45 18.29
CA PHE A 226 5.70 -3.33 17.55
C PHE A 226 6.30 -1.93 17.75
N ARG A 227 7.53 -1.86 18.31
CA ARG A 227 8.19 -0.63 18.74
C ARG A 227 9.62 -0.58 18.24
N ALA A 228 10.09 0.61 17.89
CA ALA A 228 11.51 0.88 17.75
C ALA A 228 12.08 1.32 19.11
N ARG A 229 13.21 0.72 19.53
CA ARG A 229 14.01 1.23 20.63
C ARG A 229 14.95 2.27 20.05
N LEU A 230 14.81 3.50 20.49
CA LEU A 230 15.77 4.53 20.21
C LEU A 230 16.90 4.37 21.26
N TRP A 231 18.11 4.12 20.79
CA TRP A 231 19.29 4.22 21.63
C TRP A 231 19.60 5.72 21.70
N ALA A 232 19.47 6.31 22.87
CA ALA A 232 20.10 7.59 23.16
C ALA A 232 21.53 7.25 23.58
N ASP A 233 22.51 7.66 22.78
CA ASP A 233 23.94 7.63 23.14
C ASP A 233 24.22 8.67 24.25
#